data_92e5dc54ab0df9933c774fbb832a1861
#
_entry.id   92e5dc54ab0df9933c774fbb832a1861
#
_cell.length_a   1.000
_cell.length_b   1.000
_cell.length_c   1.000
_cell.angle_alpha   90.00
_cell.angle_beta   90.00
_cell.angle_gamma   90.00
#
_symmetry.space_group_name_H-M   'P 1'
#
loop_
_entity.id
_entity.type
_entity.pdbx_description
1 polymer ?
#
loop_
_entity_poly.entity_id
_entity_poly.type
_entity_poly.pdbx_seq_one_letter_code
_entity_poly.pdbx_strand_id
1 'polypeptide(L)'
;MLFRSEKLSKLPGSSVKKVSDFIRTEPYGVTEQDEFLNGVLEMETLLTPQELLAQLHRIEAEANRERILRWGPRTLDLDILLYDQEVIDTEELHIPHIDMQNRDFVLVPLSQIAPWVRHPVLNRTIEQLRRELDG
;
A
#
# COMPACT_ATOMS: atom_id res chain seq x y z
N MET A 1 -7.59 7.36 9.01
CA MET A 1 -6.31 7.21 8.30
C MET A 1 -5.12 7.21 9.24
N LEU A 2 -4.97 8.25 10.08
CA LEU A 2 -3.94 8.25 11.13
C LEU A 2 -4.04 7.01 12.04
N PHE A 3 -5.23 6.61 12.34
CA PHE A 3 -5.53 5.43 13.11
C PHE A 3 -4.86 4.16 12.58
N ARG A 4 -4.81 4.00 11.23
CA ARG A 4 -4.19 2.83 10.61
C ARG A 4 -2.67 2.88 10.69
N SER A 5 -2.11 4.07 10.55
CA SER A 5 -0.67 4.27 10.73
C SER A 5 -0.24 3.94 12.16
N GLU A 6 -1.07 4.28 13.14
CA GLU A 6 -0.79 3.94 14.54
C GLU A 6 -0.72 2.43 14.75
N LYS A 7 -1.66 1.68 14.16
CA LYS A 7 -1.65 0.22 14.28
C LYS A 7 -0.41 -0.39 13.64
N LEU A 8 0.01 0.12 12.49
CA LEU A 8 1.22 -0.34 11.83
C LEU A 8 2.47 -0.03 12.65
N SER A 9 2.54 1.14 13.27
CA SER A 9 3.66 1.50 14.14
C SER A 9 3.74 0.65 15.39
N LYS A 10 2.67 0.03 15.81
CA LYS A 10 2.63 -0.83 16.98
C LYS A 10 3.08 -2.26 16.71
N LEU A 11 3.29 -2.63 15.46
CA LEU A 11 3.81 -3.96 15.15
C LEU A 11 5.21 -4.13 15.73
N PRO A 12 5.57 -5.34 16.19
CA PRO A 12 6.88 -5.58 16.80
C PRO A 12 8.03 -5.15 15.89
N GLY A 13 8.96 -4.36 16.43
CA GLY A 13 10.13 -3.92 15.68
C GLY A 13 9.83 -3.05 14.48
N SER A 14 8.69 -2.34 14.48
CA SER A 14 8.24 -1.58 13.32
C SER A 14 7.93 -0.14 13.68
N SER A 15 8.15 0.76 12.71
CA SER A 15 7.76 2.16 12.83
C SER A 15 7.42 2.73 11.45
N VAL A 16 6.40 3.60 11.41
CA VAL A 16 6.03 4.32 10.19
C VAL A 16 6.91 5.57 10.09
N LYS A 17 7.57 5.76 8.96
CA LYS A 17 8.50 6.87 8.74
C LYS A 17 7.89 8.01 7.94
N LYS A 18 7.13 7.70 6.92
CA LYS A 18 6.50 8.69 6.06
C LYS A 18 5.13 8.22 5.64
N VAL A 19 4.23 9.16 5.41
CA VAL A 19 2.89 8.88 4.90
C VAL A 19 2.62 9.87 3.76
N SER A 20 2.15 9.38 2.64
CA SER A 20 1.76 10.22 1.51
C SER A 20 0.43 10.90 1.78
N ASP A 21 0.07 11.84 0.90
CA ASP A 21 -1.32 12.32 0.84
C ASP A 21 -2.21 11.19 0.34
N PHE A 22 -3.49 11.28 0.65
CA PHE A 22 -4.47 10.32 0.17
C PHE A 22 -5.14 10.85 -1.09
N ILE A 23 -5.32 9.96 -2.06
CA ILE A 23 -5.97 10.27 -3.32
C ILE A 23 -7.32 9.56 -3.34
N ARG A 24 -8.35 10.30 -3.71
CA ARG A 24 -9.68 9.71 -3.91
C ARG A 24 -9.74 9.10 -5.29
N THR A 25 -10.20 7.87 -5.36
CA THR A 25 -10.48 7.20 -6.63
C THR A 25 -11.92 6.72 -6.63
N GLU A 26 -12.58 6.85 -7.78
CA GLU A 26 -13.95 6.36 -7.92
C GLU A 26 -13.96 4.87 -8.22
N PRO A 27 -14.93 4.12 -7.70
CA PRO A 27 -15.08 2.70 -8.08
C PRO A 27 -15.33 2.59 -9.56
N TYR A 28 -14.61 1.68 -10.20
CA TYR A 28 -14.76 1.47 -11.64
C TYR A 28 -16.15 0.93 -11.97
N GLY A 29 -16.89 1.64 -12.79
CA GLY A 29 -18.18 1.20 -13.29
C GLY A 29 -19.36 1.23 -12.32
N VAL A 30 -19.17 1.77 -11.10
CA VAL A 30 -20.22 1.82 -10.09
C VAL A 30 -20.34 3.24 -9.57
N THR A 31 -21.50 3.85 -9.72
CA THR A 31 -21.70 5.26 -9.42
C THR A 31 -22.24 5.53 -8.03
N GLU A 32 -22.74 4.53 -7.33
CA GLU A 32 -23.39 4.69 -6.03
C GLU A 32 -22.51 4.30 -4.85
N GLN A 33 -21.32 3.80 -5.09
CA GLN A 33 -20.43 3.41 -3.99
C GLN A 33 -19.53 4.56 -3.59
N ASP A 34 -19.09 4.49 -2.35
CA ASP A 34 -18.16 5.47 -1.81
C ASP A 34 -16.83 5.46 -2.56
N GLU A 35 -16.23 6.63 -2.63
CA GLU A 35 -14.90 6.79 -3.19
C GLU A 35 -13.88 6.01 -2.36
N PHE A 36 -12.89 5.43 -3.03
CA PHE A 36 -11.76 4.83 -2.36
C PHE A 36 -10.71 5.88 -2.05
N LEU A 37 -10.10 5.76 -0.87
CA LEU A 37 -8.94 6.58 -0.52
C LEU A 37 -7.71 5.70 -0.63
N ASN A 38 -6.76 6.12 -1.45
CA ASN A 38 -5.50 5.43 -1.64
C ASN A 38 -4.34 6.29 -1.17
N GLY A 39 -3.44 5.68 -0.44
CA GLY A 39 -2.23 6.34 0.03
C GLY A 39 -1.15 5.31 0.22
N VAL A 40 0.07 5.79 0.40
CA VAL A 40 1.25 4.95 0.56
C VAL A 40 2.00 5.42 1.81
N LEU A 41 2.56 4.48 2.54
CA LEU A 41 3.42 4.82 3.65
C LEU A 41 4.75 4.06 3.55
N GLU A 42 5.76 4.66 4.14
CA GLU A 42 7.06 4.03 4.31
C GLU A 42 7.20 3.60 5.76
N MET A 43 7.59 2.36 5.97
CA MET A 43 7.85 1.90 7.33
C MET A 43 9.17 1.14 7.40
N GLU A 44 9.76 1.15 8.58
CA GLU A 44 10.88 0.28 8.91
C GLU A 44 10.36 -0.85 9.77
N THR A 45 10.83 -2.06 9.52
CA THR A 45 10.38 -3.22 10.26
C THR A 45 11.47 -4.28 10.35
N LEU A 46 11.47 -5.01 11.46
CA LEU A 46 12.31 -6.19 11.62
C LEU A 46 11.59 -7.47 11.18
N LEU A 47 10.31 -7.36 10.82
CA LEU A 47 9.55 -8.49 10.35
C LEU A 47 10.00 -8.88 8.93
N THR A 48 10.01 -10.17 8.63
CA THR A 48 10.20 -10.62 7.26
C THR A 48 8.99 -10.23 6.41
N PRO A 49 9.11 -10.23 5.07
CA PRO A 49 7.95 -9.94 4.22
C PRO A 49 6.74 -10.82 4.53
N GLN A 50 6.97 -12.11 4.77
CA GLN A 50 5.89 -13.06 5.09
C GLN A 50 5.25 -12.77 6.44
N GLU A 51 6.07 -12.45 7.45
CA GLU A 51 5.56 -12.06 8.76
C GLU A 51 4.78 -10.76 8.70
N LEU A 52 5.29 -9.78 7.94
CA LEU A 52 4.59 -8.52 7.74
C LEU A 52 3.25 -8.74 7.07
N LEU A 53 3.21 -9.55 6.02
CA LEU A 53 1.97 -9.86 5.32
C LEU A 53 0.92 -10.43 6.27
N ALA A 54 1.32 -11.36 7.13
CA ALA A 54 0.41 -11.96 8.11
C ALA A 54 -0.16 -10.90 9.07
N GLN A 55 0.68 -9.97 9.52
CA GLN A 55 0.23 -8.89 10.40
C GLN A 55 -0.71 -7.92 9.68
N LEU A 56 -0.43 -7.60 8.43
CA LEU A 56 -1.30 -6.75 7.64
C LEU A 56 -2.68 -7.39 7.45
N HIS A 57 -2.73 -8.69 7.20
CA HIS A 57 -4.00 -9.41 7.09
C HIS A 57 -4.80 -9.35 8.39
N ARG A 58 -4.15 -9.44 9.53
CA ARG A 58 -4.83 -9.31 10.83
C ARG A 58 -5.41 -7.92 11.02
N ILE A 59 -4.65 -6.88 10.67
CA ILE A 59 -5.13 -5.50 10.76
C ILE A 59 -6.33 -5.28 9.84
N GLU A 60 -6.25 -5.79 8.62
CA GLU A 60 -7.38 -5.73 7.68
C GLU A 60 -8.62 -6.41 8.24
N ALA A 61 -8.46 -7.61 8.78
CA ALA A 61 -9.58 -8.38 9.31
C ALA A 61 -10.25 -7.65 10.47
N GLU A 62 -9.47 -7.08 11.38
CA GLU A 62 -10.01 -6.33 12.51
C GLU A 62 -10.74 -5.06 12.06
N ALA A 63 -10.14 -4.31 11.14
CA ALA A 63 -10.73 -3.08 10.64
C ALA A 63 -12.02 -3.34 9.88
N ASN A 64 -12.05 -4.36 9.05
CA ASN A 64 -13.23 -4.71 8.27
C ASN A 64 -14.36 -5.23 9.14
N ARG A 65 -14.04 -5.97 10.20
CA ARG A 65 -15.05 -6.42 11.17
C ARG A 65 -15.72 -5.25 11.87
N GLU A 66 -14.94 -4.29 12.33
CA GLU A 66 -15.47 -3.09 12.98
C GLU A 66 -16.35 -2.29 12.03
N ARG A 67 -15.96 -2.18 10.76
CA ARG A 67 -16.72 -1.43 9.76
C ARG A 67 -18.05 -2.09 9.43
N ILE A 68 -18.07 -3.40 9.31
CA ILE A 68 -19.30 -4.14 9.06
C ILE A 68 -20.32 -3.88 10.16
N LEU A 69 -19.85 -3.82 11.41
CA LEU A 69 -20.73 -3.61 12.56
C LEU A 69 -21.21 -2.15 12.70
N ARG A 70 -20.39 -1.18 12.31
CA ARG A 70 -20.66 0.24 12.60
C ARG A 70 -20.99 1.07 11.38
N TRP A 71 -20.34 0.83 10.26
CA TRP A 71 -20.31 1.79 9.16
C TRP A 71 -20.72 1.21 7.81
N GLY A 72 -21.01 -0.07 7.74
CA GLY A 72 -21.37 -0.73 6.50
C GLY A 72 -20.13 -1.24 5.72
N PRO A 73 -20.26 -1.47 4.40
CA PRO A 73 -19.37 -2.35 3.64
C PRO A 73 -18.03 -1.79 3.17
N ARG A 74 -17.51 -0.73 3.78
CA ARG A 74 -16.18 -0.23 3.42
C ARG A 74 -15.11 -1.21 3.85
N THR A 75 -14.13 -1.44 2.99
CA THR A 75 -13.03 -2.35 3.26
C THR A 75 -11.71 -1.60 3.39
N LEU A 76 -10.80 -2.17 4.15
CA LEU A 76 -9.43 -1.74 4.24
C LEU A 76 -8.57 -2.79 3.55
N ASP A 77 -7.80 -2.37 2.55
CA ASP A 77 -6.83 -3.21 1.87
C ASP A 77 -5.43 -2.67 2.14
N LEU A 78 -4.55 -3.54 2.60
CA LEU A 78 -3.15 -3.22 2.88
C LEU A 78 -2.27 -4.12 2.02
N ASP A 79 -1.50 -3.51 1.13
CA ASP A 79 -0.62 -4.25 0.23
C ASP A 79 0.82 -3.84 0.45
N ILE A 80 1.73 -4.80 0.32
CA ILE A 80 3.15 -4.51 0.31
C ILE A 80 3.53 -4.19 -1.14
N LEU A 81 3.98 -2.96 -1.39
CA LEU A 81 4.39 -2.56 -2.72
C LEU A 81 5.85 -2.95 -2.99
N LEU A 82 6.71 -2.59 -2.06
CA LEU A 82 8.14 -2.83 -2.13
C LEU A 82 8.64 -3.21 -0.73
N TYR A 83 9.65 -4.05 -0.69
CA TYR A 83 10.34 -4.41 0.54
C TYR A 83 11.84 -4.42 0.23
N ASP A 84 12.52 -3.30 0.52
CA ASP A 84 13.90 -3.06 0.08
C ASP A 84 14.01 -3.32 -1.42
N GLN A 85 14.98 -4.11 -1.85
CA GLN A 85 15.14 -4.52 -3.26
C GLN A 85 14.82 -6.00 -3.45
N GLU A 86 14.05 -6.58 -2.54
CA GLU A 86 13.70 -7.99 -2.62
C GLU A 86 12.69 -8.26 -3.72
N VAL A 87 12.83 -9.43 -4.32
CA VAL A 87 11.91 -9.94 -5.34
C VAL A 87 11.35 -11.26 -4.81
N ILE A 88 10.04 -11.30 -4.60
CA ILE A 88 9.35 -12.48 -4.09
C ILE A 88 8.17 -12.76 -5.02
N ASP A 89 8.07 -14.00 -5.47
CA ASP A 89 7.00 -14.39 -6.38
C ASP A 89 6.44 -15.74 -5.92
N THR A 90 5.46 -15.69 -5.03
CA THR A 90 4.77 -16.87 -4.51
C THR A 90 3.27 -16.68 -4.72
N GLU A 91 2.50 -17.73 -4.47
CA GLU A 91 1.03 -17.63 -4.56
C GLU A 91 0.46 -16.58 -3.63
N GLU A 92 1.06 -16.42 -2.45
CA GLU A 92 0.53 -15.55 -1.42
C GLU A 92 1.10 -14.15 -1.45
N LEU A 93 2.28 -13.97 -2.06
CA LEU A 93 3.00 -12.72 -1.95
C LEU A 93 3.81 -12.43 -3.21
N HIS A 94 3.57 -11.24 -3.77
CA HIS A 94 4.36 -10.73 -4.89
C HIS A 94 5.02 -9.42 -4.47
N ILE A 95 6.33 -9.38 -4.45
CA ILE A 95 7.13 -8.18 -4.21
C ILE A 95 8.15 -8.05 -5.34
N PRO A 96 8.17 -6.95 -6.06
CA PRO A 96 7.27 -5.80 -6.02
C PRO A 96 5.83 -6.18 -6.36
N HIS A 97 4.87 -5.35 -5.91
CA HIS A 97 3.47 -5.57 -6.24
C HIS A 97 3.29 -5.65 -7.75
N ILE A 98 2.54 -6.64 -8.20
CA ILE A 98 2.57 -7.09 -9.61
C ILE A 98 2.16 -6.04 -10.63
N ASP A 99 1.30 -5.11 -10.27
CA ASP A 99 0.73 -4.13 -11.19
C ASP A 99 1.00 -2.68 -10.81
N MET A 100 1.89 -2.44 -9.86
CA MET A 100 2.09 -1.09 -9.35
C MET A 100 2.50 -0.08 -10.42
N GLN A 101 3.25 -0.53 -11.42
CA GLN A 101 3.75 0.34 -12.49
C GLN A 101 2.65 0.83 -13.42
N ASN A 102 1.47 0.22 -13.38
CA ASN A 102 0.34 0.58 -14.23
C ASN A 102 -0.75 1.34 -13.48
N ARG A 103 -0.51 1.70 -12.22
CA ARG A 103 -1.52 2.32 -11.36
C ARG A 103 -1.06 3.69 -10.88
N ASP A 104 -1.67 4.73 -11.41
CA ASP A 104 -1.36 6.11 -11.00
C ASP A 104 -1.68 6.33 -9.53
N PHE A 105 -2.77 5.72 -9.02
CA PHE A 105 -3.15 5.85 -7.62
C PHE A 105 -2.17 5.16 -6.65
N VAL A 106 -1.18 4.45 -7.18
CA VAL A 106 -0.05 3.92 -6.41
C VAL A 106 1.19 4.78 -6.66
N LEU A 107 1.53 5.04 -7.91
CA LEU A 107 2.76 5.74 -8.27
C LEU A 107 2.75 7.22 -7.83
N VAL A 108 1.62 7.90 -7.92
CA VAL A 108 1.56 9.30 -7.50
C VAL A 108 1.84 9.46 -6.01
N PRO A 109 1.12 8.79 -5.10
CA PRO A 109 1.45 8.92 -3.69
C PRO A 109 2.82 8.34 -3.33
N LEU A 110 3.26 7.26 -3.98
CA LEU A 110 4.57 6.70 -3.72
C LEU A 110 5.68 7.68 -4.13
N SER A 111 5.51 8.39 -5.23
CA SER A 111 6.48 9.39 -5.67
C SER A 111 6.58 10.58 -4.73
N GLN A 112 5.57 10.85 -3.93
CA GLN A 112 5.63 11.92 -2.93
C GLN A 112 6.62 11.60 -1.82
N ILE A 113 6.74 10.34 -1.45
CA ILE A 113 7.57 9.95 -0.31
C ILE A 113 8.86 9.24 -0.70
N ALA A 114 8.92 8.64 -1.90
CA ALA A 114 10.09 7.85 -2.31
C ALA A 114 10.32 7.87 -3.83
N PRO A 115 10.46 9.06 -4.46
CA PRO A 115 10.61 9.13 -5.91
C PRO A 115 11.91 8.50 -6.42
N TRP A 116 12.94 8.44 -5.57
CA TRP A 116 14.26 7.93 -5.93
C TRP A 116 14.40 6.41 -5.83
N VAL A 117 13.44 5.73 -5.22
CA VAL A 117 13.53 4.29 -5.03
C VAL A 117 13.40 3.58 -6.38
N ARG A 118 14.25 2.57 -6.62
CA ARG A 118 14.19 1.78 -7.84
C ARG A 118 13.31 0.55 -7.67
N HIS A 119 12.50 0.31 -8.68
CA HIS A 119 11.78 -0.94 -8.79
C HIS A 119 12.80 -2.05 -9.09
N PRO A 120 12.88 -3.12 -8.27
CA PRO A 120 13.95 -4.10 -8.38
C PRO A 120 13.92 -4.97 -9.64
N VAL A 121 12.77 -5.06 -10.30
CA VAL A 121 12.63 -5.84 -11.53
C VAL A 121 12.75 -4.94 -12.75
N LEU A 122 12.04 -3.82 -12.77
CA LEU A 122 12.03 -2.92 -13.92
C LEU A 122 13.26 -2.02 -14.00
N ASN A 123 13.99 -1.91 -12.90
CA ASN A 123 15.19 -1.08 -12.80
C ASN A 123 14.95 0.38 -13.16
N ARG A 124 13.79 0.90 -12.80
CA ARG A 124 13.38 2.29 -12.99
C ARG A 124 13.04 2.88 -11.63
N THR A 125 13.31 4.17 -11.45
CA THR A 125 12.88 4.84 -10.23
C THR A 125 11.37 5.03 -10.25
N ILE A 126 10.79 5.23 -9.07
CA ILE A 126 9.35 5.47 -8.95
C ILE A 126 8.97 6.72 -9.74
N GLU A 127 9.79 7.77 -9.71
CA GLU A 127 9.54 8.97 -10.50
C GLU A 127 9.54 8.67 -12.00
N GLN A 128 10.48 7.86 -12.47
CA GLN A 128 10.52 7.46 -13.88
C GLN A 128 9.27 6.68 -14.29
N LEU A 129 8.84 5.74 -13.46
CA LEU A 129 7.64 4.97 -13.72
C LEU A 129 6.40 5.86 -13.78
N ARG A 130 6.30 6.82 -12.88
CA ARG A 130 5.20 7.77 -12.87
C ARG A 130 5.18 8.60 -14.17
N ARG A 131 6.33 9.11 -14.59
CA ARG A 131 6.44 9.88 -15.84
C ARG A 131 6.08 9.04 -17.06
N GLU A 132 6.53 7.79 -17.10
CA GLU A 132 6.22 6.89 -18.21
C GLU A 132 4.73 6.60 -18.30
N LEU A 133 4.05 6.48 -17.15
CA LEU A 133 2.63 6.23 -17.13
C LEU A 133 1.82 7.46 -17.59
N ASP A 134 2.25 8.65 -17.20
CA ASP A 134 1.59 9.91 -17.59
C ASP A 134 1.87 10.29 -19.05
N GLY A 135 2.99 9.90 -19.54
CA GLY A 135 3.43 10.25 -20.88
C GLY A 135 3.10 9.25 -21.90
#